data_ce97f6198cf812bee6de19c3d6a51fc1
#
_entry.id   ce97f6198cf812bee6de19c3d6a51fc1
#
_cell.length_a   1.000
_cell.length_b   1.000
_cell.length_c   1.000
_cell.angle_alpha   90.00
_cell.angle_beta   90.00
_cell.angle_gamma   90.00
#
_symmetry.space_group_name_H-M   'P 1'
#
loop_
_entity.id
_entity.type
_entity.pdbx_description
1 polymer ?
#
loop_
_entity_poly.entity_id
_entity_poly.type
_entity_poly.pdbx_seq_one_letter_code
_entity_poly.pdbx_strand_id
1 'polypeptide(L)'
;KLVGDMSEGKLTIEGFPAGAIVGTFEMFDAVKAGVFDAYHSFDVYWVGKQPACTFLSSYPFSLDRPDQWETWYRELGGMEIAREAYGQHNMYYLGPIQHDDNLIHSKVPIRSFEEFKGKKIRYPGGIIADIYRAAGVSTVLLPGGEVYPALEKGVIDASDFVGAAVNYNLGFGEIAKYIIMGPPSTPCLHQPVDLMSVQINMNSWKKIPKHLQQLLEAAVAMHSWNQYTAIQKADLKAFDDFQKKQGVTVIRLKDSDIEKFKKFAPPLWVTWAKKNPLALKAFKSQWEFLKTVKVGYYTEADLVDAKGKKITL
;
A
#
# COMPACT_ATOMS: atom_id res chain seq x y z
N LYS A 1 20.99 -7.61 -9.30
CA LYS A 1 21.98 -6.98 -10.21
C LYS A 1 22.57 -5.72 -9.55
N LEU A 2 21.81 -4.65 -9.29
CA LEU A 2 22.31 -3.40 -8.72
C LEU A 2 23.25 -3.58 -7.51
N VAL A 3 22.84 -4.36 -6.53
CA VAL A 3 23.66 -4.64 -5.34
C VAL A 3 24.94 -5.38 -5.68
N GLY A 4 24.89 -6.37 -6.58
CA GLY A 4 26.06 -7.10 -7.04
C GLY A 4 27.08 -6.18 -7.73
N ASP A 5 26.59 -5.34 -8.64
CA ASP A 5 27.41 -4.36 -9.36
C ASP A 5 28.07 -3.36 -8.38
N MET A 6 27.28 -2.78 -7.47
CA MET A 6 27.77 -1.80 -6.49
C MET A 6 28.75 -2.38 -5.46
N SER A 7 28.62 -3.67 -5.14
CA SER A 7 29.47 -4.36 -4.16
C SER A 7 30.66 -5.10 -4.78
N GLU A 8 30.87 -4.94 -6.08
CA GLU A 8 31.91 -5.73 -6.83
C GLU A 8 31.75 -7.23 -6.63
N GLY A 9 30.52 -7.72 -6.57
CA GLY A 9 30.18 -9.12 -6.35
C GLY A 9 30.32 -9.63 -4.91
N LYS A 10 30.66 -8.76 -3.94
CA LYS A 10 30.81 -9.16 -2.53
C LYS A 10 29.47 -9.45 -1.85
N LEU A 11 28.38 -8.93 -2.38
CA LEU A 11 27.02 -9.19 -1.93
C LEU A 11 26.13 -9.45 -3.15
N THR A 12 25.46 -10.59 -3.15
CA THR A 12 24.53 -10.99 -4.22
C THR A 12 23.14 -11.21 -3.62
N ILE A 13 22.12 -10.91 -4.42
CA ILE A 13 20.72 -11.17 -4.08
C ILE A 13 20.15 -12.11 -5.14
N GLU A 14 19.67 -13.26 -4.69
CA GLU A 14 18.87 -14.16 -5.51
C GLU A 14 17.39 -13.89 -5.20
N GLY A 15 16.60 -13.62 -6.25
CA GLY A 15 15.19 -13.29 -6.13
C GLY A 15 14.29 -14.45 -6.55
N PHE A 16 13.27 -14.71 -5.75
CA PHE A 16 12.24 -15.71 -6.03
C PHE A 16 10.87 -15.03 -6.15
N PRO A 17 10.04 -15.43 -7.10
CA PRO A 17 8.67 -14.87 -7.19
C PRO A 17 7.83 -15.26 -5.97
N ALA A 18 6.81 -14.46 -5.70
CA ALA A 18 5.85 -14.73 -4.63
C ALA A 18 5.25 -16.13 -4.78
N GLY A 19 5.22 -16.89 -3.69
CA GLY A 19 4.70 -18.27 -3.66
C GLY A 19 5.72 -19.35 -4.03
N ALA A 20 6.94 -19.01 -4.46
CA ALA A 20 7.93 -20.01 -4.83
C ALA A 20 8.58 -20.74 -3.63
N ILE A 21 8.68 -20.07 -2.48
CA ILE A 21 9.27 -20.65 -1.26
C ILE A 21 8.17 -20.89 -0.22
N VAL A 22 7.39 -19.86 0.08
CA VAL A 22 6.23 -19.90 1.01
C VAL A 22 5.08 -19.08 0.45
N GLY A 23 3.86 -19.27 0.96
CA GLY A 23 2.71 -18.44 0.60
C GLY A 23 2.93 -16.96 0.94
N THR A 24 2.26 -16.07 0.20
CA THR A 24 2.45 -14.62 0.33
C THR A 24 2.29 -14.13 1.78
N PHE A 25 1.28 -14.62 2.50
CA PHE A 25 1.01 -14.19 3.88
C PHE A 25 1.86 -14.91 4.94
N GLU A 26 2.72 -15.85 4.52
CA GLU A 26 3.65 -16.59 5.38
C GLU A 26 5.05 -15.97 5.40
N MET A 27 5.37 -15.09 4.44
CA MET A 27 6.71 -14.50 4.27
C MET A 27 7.22 -13.80 5.53
N PHE A 28 6.35 -13.09 6.26
CA PHE A 28 6.71 -12.40 7.50
C PHE A 28 7.28 -13.38 8.55
N ASP A 29 6.57 -14.47 8.80
CA ASP A 29 6.99 -15.45 9.80
C ASP A 29 8.20 -16.25 9.31
N ALA A 30 8.29 -16.52 8.01
CA ALA A 30 9.42 -17.23 7.42
C ALA A 30 10.73 -16.43 7.55
N VAL A 31 10.73 -15.12 7.23
CA VAL A 31 11.91 -14.26 7.41
C VAL A 31 12.20 -14.03 8.89
N LYS A 32 11.19 -13.82 9.73
CA LYS A 32 11.36 -13.75 11.19
C LYS A 32 12.08 -14.97 11.73
N ALA A 33 11.74 -16.16 11.26
CA ALA A 33 12.35 -17.42 11.64
C ALA A 33 13.70 -17.71 10.97
N GLY A 34 14.08 -16.95 9.93
CA GLY A 34 15.32 -17.16 9.18
C GLY A 34 15.26 -18.30 8.17
N VAL A 35 14.06 -18.64 7.66
CA VAL A 35 13.90 -19.63 6.57
C VAL A 35 14.55 -19.15 5.29
N PHE A 36 14.46 -17.84 5.04
CA PHE A 36 15.23 -17.12 4.02
C PHE A 36 15.55 -15.70 4.52
N ASP A 37 16.50 -15.03 3.86
CA ASP A 37 17.11 -13.83 4.42
C ASP A 37 16.22 -12.59 4.40
N ALA A 38 15.47 -12.35 3.32
CA ALA A 38 14.72 -11.10 3.13
C ALA A 38 13.48 -11.29 2.28
N TYR A 39 12.53 -10.39 2.41
CA TYR A 39 11.41 -10.27 1.48
C TYR A 39 11.17 -8.81 1.05
N HIS A 40 10.53 -8.66 -0.10
CA HIS A 40 9.99 -7.42 -0.63
C HIS A 40 8.48 -7.57 -0.75
N SER A 41 7.72 -6.80 0.03
CA SER A 41 6.25 -6.96 0.12
C SER A 41 5.56 -5.68 0.62
N PHE A 42 4.25 -5.74 0.75
CA PHE A 42 3.41 -4.64 1.24
C PHE A 42 3.23 -4.74 2.76
N ASP A 43 3.58 -3.67 3.49
CA ASP A 43 3.45 -3.63 4.95
C ASP A 43 2.01 -3.84 5.42
N VAL A 44 1.03 -3.41 4.63
CA VAL A 44 -0.40 -3.57 4.95
C VAL A 44 -0.82 -5.03 5.18
N TYR A 45 -0.10 -6.00 4.64
CA TYR A 45 -0.40 -7.43 4.87
C TYR A 45 -0.08 -7.89 6.30
N TRP A 46 0.73 -7.14 7.03
CA TRP A 46 1.21 -7.51 8.36
C TRP A 46 0.51 -6.79 9.51
N VAL A 47 -0.52 -5.99 9.23
CA VAL A 47 -1.23 -5.18 10.26
C VAL A 47 -1.83 -6.01 11.39
N GLY A 48 -2.13 -7.28 11.13
CA GLY A 48 -2.58 -8.23 12.17
C GLY A 48 -1.46 -8.72 13.09
N LYS A 49 -0.21 -8.66 12.63
CA LYS A 49 0.99 -9.09 13.40
C LYS A 49 1.68 -7.89 14.05
N GLN A 50 1.73 -6.77 13.35
CA GLN A 50 2.30 -5.51 13.80
C GLN A 50 1.38 -4.35 13.38
N PRO A 51 0.54 -3.82 14.30
CA PRO A 51 -0.40 -2.74 13.98
C PRO A 51 0.22 -1.46 13.42
N ALA A 52 1.50 -1.16 13.73
CA ALA A 52 2.21 -0.03 13.16
C ALA A 52 2.31 -0.10 11.63
N CYS A 53 2.30 -1.30 11.04
CA CYS A 53 2.31 -1.51 9.59
C CYS A 53 1.14 -0.83 8.87
N THR A 54 0.03 -0.54 9.57
CA THR A 54 -1.07 0.29 9.04
C THR A 54 -0.58 1.66 8.57
N PHE A 55 0.38 2.25 9.28
CA PHE A 55 0.89 3.60 9.04
C PHE A 55 2.28 3.60 8.38
N LEU A 56 2.84 2.43 8.11
CA LEU A 56 4.02 2.25 7.27
C LEU A 56 3.67 2.06 5.80
N SER A 57 2.38 1.99 5.48
CA SER A 57 1.82 1.81 4.16
C SER A 57 0.77 2.89 3.89
N SER A 58 0.42 3.09 2.62
CA SER A 58 -0.62 4.04 2.23
C SER A 58 -2.00 3.56 2.68
N TYR A 59 -2.81 4.48 3.12
CA TYR A 59 -4.19 4.25 3.54
C TYR A 59 -5.09 5.41 3.09
N PRO A 60 -6.42 5.24 3.04
CA PRO A 60 -7.32 6.26 2.52
C PRO A 60 -7.16 7.61 3.19
N PHE A 61 -6.99 8.65 2.36
CA PHE A 61 -6.81 10.06 2.76
C PHE A 61 -5.53 10.38 3.53
N SER A 62 -4.52 9.50 3.46
CA SER A 62 -3.18 9.73 4.00
C SER A 62 -2.32 10.61 3.08
N LEU A 63 -1.02 10.53 3.24
CA LEU A 63 -0.05 11.09 2.29
C LEU A 63 -0.32 10.49 0.90
N ASP A 64 -0.45 11.33 -0.10
CA ASP A 64 -0.89 10.92 -1.44
C ASP A 64 0.15 11.10 -2.55
N ARG A 65 1.39 11.41 -2.15
CA ARG A 65 2.52 11.60 -3.07
C ARG A 65 3.76 10.87 -2.57
N PRO A 66 4.56 10.28 -3.48
CA PRO A 66 5.80 9.58 -3.12
C PRO A 66 6.81 10.46 -2.38
N ASP A 67 6.95 11.73 -2.76
CA ASP A 67 7.85 12.67 -2.10
C ASP A 67 7.45 12.98 -0.66
N GLN A 68 6.14 12.99 -0.36
CA GLN A 68 5.65 13.15 1.01
C GLN A 68 6.00 11.91 1.87
N TRP A 69 5.85 10.71 1.31
CA TRP A 69 6.25 9.49 1.99
C TRP A 69 7.76 9.44 2.25
N GLU A 70 8.60 9.81 1.25
CA GLU A 70 10.05 9.90 1.44
C GLU A 70 10.42 10.91 2.53
N THR A 71 9.78 12.09 2.52
CA THR A 71 9.98 13.10 3.56
C THR A 71 9.61 12.55 4.94
N TRP A 72 8.44 11.89 5.07
CA TRP A 72 8.03 11.32 6.33
C TRP A 72 8.98 10.24 6.83
N TYR A 73 9.37 9.34 5.95
CA TYR A 73 10.28 8.26 6.31
C TYR A 73 11.66 8.78 6.72
N ARG A 74 12.24 9.71 5.96
CA ARG A 74 13.64 10.10 6.14
C ARG A 74 13.85 11.23 7.14
N GLU A 75 12.90 12.16 7.22
CA GLU A 75 13.08 13.40 7.97
C GLU A 75 12.15 13.51 9.19
N LEU A 76 11.07 12.73 9.24
CA LEU A 76 10.04 12.87 10.29
C LEU A 76 9.88 11.61 11.15
N GLY A 77 10.91 10.76 11.17
CA GLY A 77 11.01 9.61 12.08
C GLY A 77 10.35 8.33 11.59
N GLY A 78 9.88 8.27 10.34
CA GLY A 78 9.23 7.08 9.80
C GLY A 78 10.16 5.85 9.74
N MET A 79 11.44 6.05 9.36
CA MET A 79 12.43 4.96 9.32
C MET A 79 12.70 4.37 10.69
N GLU A 80 12.83 5.22 11.71
CA GLU A 80 13.05 4.78 13.10
C GLU A 80 11.86 3.98 13.62
N ILE A 81 10.64 4.46 13.35
CA ILE A 81 9.41 3.76 13.73
C ILE A 81 9.31 2.40 13.02
N ALA A 82 9.61 2.33 11.73
CA ALA A 82 9.61 1.10 10.96
C ALA A 82 10.66 0.10 11.48
N ARG A 83 11.87 0.58 11.74
CA ARG A 83 12.95 -0.25 12.32
C ARG A 83 12.60 -0.77 13.71
N GLU A 84 11.98 0.06 14.56
CA GLU A 84 11.49 -0.37 15.87
C GLU A 84 10.38 -1.41 15.75
N ALA A 85 9.41 -1.20 14.86
CA ALA A 85 8.29 -2.11 14.63
C ALA A 85 8.76 -3.50 14.16
N TYR A 86 9.60 -3.55 13.14
CA TYR A 86 10.12 -4.81 12.61
C TYR A 86 11.21 -5.44 13.50
N GLY A 87 11.95 -4.62 14.26
CA GLY A 87 12.92 -5.09 15.23
C GLY A 87 12.31 -5.97 16.33
N GLN A 88 11.05 -5.71 16.72
CA GLN A 88 10.30 -6.56 17.65
C GLN A 88 10.04 -7.97 17.11
N HIS A 89 10.21 -8.15 15.79
CA HIS A 89 10.01 -9.40 15.08
C HIS A 89 11.30 -9.99 14.49
N ASN A 90 12.46 -9.69 15.05
CA ASN A 90 13.75 -10.18 14.57
C ASN A 90 14.03 -9.82 13.10
N MET A 91 13.57 -8.66 12.65
CA MET A 91 13.80 -8.14 11.30
C MET A 91 14.35 -6.73 11.32
N TYR A 92 15.14 -6.39 10.31
CA TYR A 92 15.60 -5.03 10.05
C TYR A 92 14.85 -4.46 8.84
N TYR A 93 14.30 -3.27 8.99
CA TYR A 93 13.63 -2.55 7.91
C TYR A 93 14.67 -1.80 7.07
N LEU A 94 14.86 -2.20 5.83
CA LEU A 94 15.86 -1.61 4.93
C LEU A 94 15.34 -0.27 4.35
N GLY A 95 14.11 -0.23 3.92
CA GLY A 95 13.50 1.00 3.39
C GLY A 95 12.18 0.77 2.66
N PRO A 96 11.42 1.88 2.44
CA PRO A 96 10.23 1.87 1.62
C PRO A 96 10.59 1.75 0.14
N ILE A 97 9.71 1.16 -0.63
CA ILE A 97 9.77 1.10 -2.09
C ILE A 97 8.49 1.74 -2.63
N GLN A 98 8.66 2.83 -3.35
CA GLN A 98 7.56 3.56 -3.98
C GLN A 98 6.95 2.74 -5.13
N HIS A 99 5.64 2.72 -5.18
CA HIS A 99 4.86 2.11 -6.25
C HIS A 99 3.80 3.11 -6.75
N ASP A 100 3.04 2.74 -7.76
CA ASP A 100 1.98 3.57 -8.34
C ASP A 100 0.74 3.67 -7.43
N ASP A 101 -0.28 4.37 -7.90
CA ASP A 101 -1.60 4.39 -7.28
C ASP A 101 -2.42 3.16 -7.69
N ASN A 102 -3.13 2.59 -6.72
CA ASN A 102 -3.94 1.39 -6.96
C ASN A 102 -5.21 1.71 -7.74
N LEU A 103 -5.58 0.80 -8.63
CA LEU A 103 -6.81 0.84 -9.41
C LEU A 103 -7.83 -0.19 -8.89
N ILE A 104 -9.11 0.17 -8.93
CA ILE A 104 -10.19 -0.80 -8.70
C ILE A 104 -10.68 -1.31 -10.04
N HIS A 105 -10.39 -2.58 -10.34
CA HIS A 105 -10.93 -3.29 -11.50
C HIS A 105 -12.24 -3.96 -11.14
N SER A 106 -13.30 -3.71 -11.92
CA SER A 106 -14.64 -4.19 -11.61
C SER A 106 -15.30 -4.88 -12.83
N LYS A 107 -15.98 -5.98 -12.56
CA LYS A 107 -16.82 -6.68 -13.54
C LYS A 107 -18.15 -5.96 -13.75
N VAL A 108 -18.58 -5.18 -12.77
CA VAL A 108 -19.84 -4.43 -12.78
C VAL A 108 -19.57 -2.92 -12.69
N PRO A 109 -20.41 -2.08 -13.32
CA PRO A 109 -20.24 -0.65 -13.19
C PRO A 109 -20.54 -0.20 -11.75
N ILE A 110 -19.68 0.67 -11.21
CA ILE A 110 -19.87 1.33 -9.89
C ILE A 110 -19.67 2.82 -10.14
N ARG A 111 -20.77 3.60 -10.17
CA ARG A 111 -20.78 5.00 -10.60
C ARG A 111 -20.94 6.01 -9.47
N SER A 112 -21.23 5.52 -8.26
CA SER A 112 -21.45 6.38 -7.08
C SER A 112 -21.05 5.63 -5.81
N PHE A 113 -20.93 6.38 -4.73
CA PHE A 113 -20.74 5.83 -3.39
C PHE A 113 -21.79 4.76 -3.02
N GLU A 114 -23.06 5.01 -3.38
CA GLU A 114 -24.17 4.11 -3.06
C GLU A 114 -24.07 2.77 -3.78
N GLU A 115 -23.51 2.76 -4.98
CA GLU A 115 -23.35 1.53 -5.79
C GLU A 115 -22.27 0.60 -5.27
N PHE A 116 -21.38 1.05 -4.38
CA PHE A 116 -20.45 0.18 -3.67
C PHE A 116 -21.14 -0.76 -2.68
N LYS A 117 -22.28 -0.33 -2.12
CA LYS A 117 -23.00 -1.10 -1.11
C LYS A 117 -23.38 -2.49 -1.62
N GLY A 118 -23.06 -3.50 -0.84
CA GLY A 118 -23.35 -4.90 -1.15
C GLY A 118 -22.43 -5.52 -2.20
N LYS A 119 -21.50 -4.77 -2.82
CA LYS A 119 -20.50 -5.36 -3.71
C LYS A 119 -19.47 -6.15 -2.90
N LYS A 120 -19.03 -7.26 -3.46
CA LYS A 120 -17.96 -8.08 -2.89
C LYS A 120 -16.64 -7.71 -3.55
N ILE A 121 -15.79 -6.98 -2.82
CA ILE A 121 -14.57 -6.39 -3.38
C ILE A 121 -13.35 -6.87 -2.58
N ARG A 122 -12.31 -7.27 -3.29
CA ARG A 122 -11.03 -7.59 -2.69
C ARG A 122 -10.27 -6.30 -2.37
N TYR A 123 -9.82 -6.20 -1.13
CA TYR A 123 -8.87 -5.19 -0.64
C TYR A 123 -7.72 -5.86 0.13
N PRO A 124 -6.56 -5.18 0.33
CA PRO A 124 -5.41 -5.77 1.02
C PRO A 124 -5.61 -5.95 2.53
N GLY A 125 -6.80 -5.66 3.06
CA GLY A 125 -7.13 -5.79 4.48
C GLY A 125 -6.92 -4.49 5.26
N GLY A 126 -6.80 -4.62 6.59
CA GLY A 126 -6.50 -3.52 7.49
C GLY A 126 -7.50 -2.37 7.43
N ILE A 127 -7.02 -1.17 7.65
CA ILE A 127 -7.81 0.06 7.68
C ILE A 127 -8.51 0.34 6.33
N ILE A 128 -7.91 -0.07 5.22
CA ILE A 128 -8.49 0.10 3.88
C ILE A 128 -9.80 -0.68 3.80
N ALA A 129 -9.75 -1.97 4.11
CA ALA A 129 -10.94 -2.82 4.14
C ALA A 129 -11.99 -2.31 5.14
N ASP A 130 -11.56 -1.80 6.30
CA ASP A 130 -12.48 -1.29 7.32
C ASP A 130 -13.27 -0.04 6.85
N ILE A 131 -12.62 0.87 6.13
CA ILE A 131 -13.27 2.07 5.57
C ILE A 131 -14.32 1.66 4.53
N TYR A 132 -14.01 0.74 3.64
CA TYR A 132 -14.97 0.25 2.65
C TYR A 132 -16.08 -0.58 3.29
N ARG A 133 -15.77 -1.35 4.33
CA ARG A 133 -16.77 -2.10 5.09
C ARG A 133 -17.75 -1.16 5.81
N ALA A 134 -17.25 -0.06 6.37
CA ALA A 134 -18.09 0.99 6.97
C ALA A 134 -19.02 1.65 5.92
N ALA A 135 -18.60 1.69 4.65
CA ALA A 135 -19.42 2.14 3.53
C ALA A 135 -20.39 1.05 3.00
N GLY A 136 -20.45 -0.13 3.62
CA GLY A 136 -21.37 -1.21 3.26
C GLY A 136 -20.84 -2.18 2.19
N VAL A 137 -19.53 -2.16 1.90
CA VAL A 137 -18.87 -3.11 0.99
C VAL A 137 -18.60 -4.42 1.70
N SER A 138 -18.80 -5.55 1.03
CA SER A 138 -18.34 -6.87 1.48
C SER A 138 -16.88 -7.04 1.09
N THR A 139 -15.95 -6.83 2.03
CA THR A 139 -14.51 -6.89 1.77
C THR A 139 -13.94 -8.28 1.95
N VAL A 140 -13.05 -8.68 1.04
CA VAL A 140 -12.34 -9.98 1.06
C VAL A 140 -10.84 -9.72 0.95
N LEU A 141 -10.04 -10.46 1.72
CA LEU A 141 -8.58 -10.49 1.58
C LEU A 141 -8.17 -11.73 0.79
N LEU A 142 -7.47 -11.54 -0.32
CA LEU A 142 -6.88 -12.61 -1.13
C LEU A 142 -5.42 -12.26 -1.47
N PRO A 143 -4.53 -13.27 -1.51
CA PRO A 143 -3.19 -13.09 -2.09
C PRO A 143 -3.28 -12.66 -3.55
N GLY A 144 -2.28 -11.91 -4.04
CA GLY A 144 -2.29 -11.36 -5.40
C GLY A 144 -2.53 -12.41 -6.50
N GLY A 145 -1.91 -13.58 -6.40
CA GLY A 145 -2.09 -14.66 -7.38
C GLY A 145 -3.49 -15.29 -7.43
N GLU A 146 -4.34 -15.05 -6.43
CA GLU A 146 -5.70 -15.56 -6.37
C GLU A 146 -6.75 -14.56 -6.90
N VAL A 147 -6.34 -13.31 -7.15
CA VAL A 147 -7.28 -12.24 -7.52
C VAL A 147 -7.88 -12.47 -8.90
N TYR A 148 -7.04 -12.76 -9.92
CA TYR A 148 -7.53 -13.04 -11.28
C TYR A 148 -8.54 -14.20 -11.29
N PRO A 149 -8.22 -15.39 -10.75
CA PRO A 149 -9.19 -16.51 -10.68
C PRO A 149 -10.46 -16.16 -9.92
N ALA A 150 -10.38 -15.37 -8.86
CA ALA A 150 -11.55 -14.96 -8.08
C ALA A 150 -12.48 -14.02 -8.86
N LEU A 151 -11.91 -13.06 -9.61
CA LEU A 151 -12.66 -12.21 -10.53
C LEU A 151 -13.29 -13.05 -11.66
N GLU A 152 -12.51 -13.89 -12.33
CA GLU A 152 -12.97 -14.72 -13.45
C GLU A 152 -14.18 -15.57 -13.05
N LYS A 153 -14.08 -16.28 -11.93
CA LYS A 153 -15.15 -17.15 -11.42
C LYS A 153 -16.33 -16.41 -10.78
N GLY A 154 -16.26 -15.07 -10.66
CA GLY A 154 -17.30 -14.26 -10.01
C GLY A 154 -17.39 -14.47 -8.49
N VAL A 155 -16.31 -14.92 -7.86
CA VAL A 155 -16.21 -14.99 -6.39
C VAL A 155 -16.20 -13.60 -5.79
N ILE A 156 -15.64 -12.62 -6.51
CA ILE A 156 -15.64 -11.20 -6.21
C ILE A 156 -16.15 -10.40 -7.41
N ASP A 157 -16.82 -9.26 -7.14
CA ASP A 157 -17.33 -8.35 -8.16
C ASP A 157 -16.25 -7.41 -8.70
N ALA A 158 -15.30 -7.05 -7.82
CA ALA A 158 -14.21 -6.13 -8.11
C ALA A 158 -12.99 -6.42 -7.24
N SER A 159 -11.86 -5.89 -7.63
CA SER A 159 -10.63 -5.92 -6.85
C SER A 159 -9.90 -4.60 -6.92
N ASP A 160 -9.48 -4.08 -5.78
CA ASP A 160 -8.34 -3.23 -5.65
C ASP A 160 -7.08 -4.03 -5.96
N PHE A 161 -6.18 -3.45 -6.76
CA PHE A 161 -4.85 -3.99 -7.03
C PHE A 161 -3.92 -2.83 -7.40
N VAL A 162 -2.65 -3.11 -7.68
CA VAL A 162 -1.66 -2.10 -8.07
C VAL A 162 -2.06 -1.30 -9.32
N GLY A 163 -1.17 -0.51 -9.91
CA GLY A 163 -1.47 0.36 -11.04
C GLY A 163 -1.64 -0.34 -12.39
N ALA A 164 -1.74 0.47 -13.43
CA ALA A 164 -2.22 0.03 -14.73
C ALA A 164 -1.32 -1.00 -15.40
N ALA A 165 0.00 -0.82 -15.38
CA ALA A 165 0.92 -1.69 -16.12
C ALA A 165 0.94 -3.12 -15.59
N VAL A 166 1.01 -3.27 -14.27
CA VAL A 166 1.00 -4.58 -13.63
C VAL A 166 -0.34 -5.27 -13.86
N ASN A 167 -1.45 -4.56 -13.63
CA ASN A 167 -2.80 -5.09 -13.78
C ASN A 167 -3.11 -5.47 -15.24
N TYR A 168 -2.58 -4.72 -16.21
CA TYR A 168 -2.69 -5.05 -17.63
C TYR A 168 -1.98 -6.36 -17.95
N ASN A 169 -0.73 -6.52 -17.46
CA ASN A 169 0.06 -7.73 -17.67
C ASN A 169 -0.54 -8.96 -16.97
N LEU A 170 -1.29 -8.77 -15.88
CA LEU A 170 -2.06 -9.82 -15.20
C LEU A 170 -3.39 -10.16 -15.89
N GLY A 171 -3.74 -9.47 -16.99
CA GLY A 171 -4.94 -9.77 -17.77
C GLY A 171 -6.24 -9.22 -17.18
N PHE A 172 -6.21 -8.31 -16.23
CA PHE A 172 -7.42 -7.86 -15.53
C PHE A 172 -8.47 -7.24 -16.47
N GLY A 173 -8.06 -6.56 -17.54
CA GLY A 173 -8.99 -5.99 -18.53
C GLY A 173 -9.70 -7.02 -19.42
N GLU A 174 -9.27 -8.27 -19.40
CA GLU A 174 -9.97 -9.36 -20.09
C GLU A 174 -11.26 -9.73 -19.39
N ILE A 175 -11.27 -9.68 -18.04
CA ILE A 175 -12.37 -10.13 -17.17
C ILE A 175 -13.12 -9.00 -16.46
N ALA A 176 -12.48 -7.87 -16.17
CA ALA A 176 -13.06 -6.70 -15.52
C ALA A 176 -13.14 -5.53 -16.53
N LYS A 177 -14.34 -5.20 -16.99
CA LYS A 177 -14.55 -4.20 -18.04
C LYS A 177 -14.69 -2.77 -17.52
N TYR A 178 -14.51 -2.55 -16.22
CA TYR A 178 -14.56 -1.23 -15.61
C TYR A 178 -13.35 -0.98 -14.72
N ILE A 179 -12.80 0.22 -14.82
CA ILE A 179 -11.84 0.77 -13.85
C ILE A 179 -12.57 1.87 -13.08
N ILE A 180 -12.64 1.75 -11.77
CA ILE A 180 -13.30 2.73 -10.91
C ILE A 180 -12.23 3.62 -10.28
N MET A 181 -12.32 4.91 -10.52
CA MET A 181 -11.40 5.93 -10.03
C MET A 181 -12.17 7.06 -9.36
N GLY A 182 -11.50 7.81 -8.52
CA GLY A 182 -12.00 9.08 -8.01
C GLY A 182 -11.91 10.20 -9.08
N PRO A 183 -12.33 11.42 -8.72
CA PRO A 183 -12.17 12.60 -9.57
C PRO A 183 -10.67 12.93 -9.76
N PRO A 184 -10.31 13.82 -10.71
CA PRO A 184 -8.91 14.22 -10.92
C PRO A 184 -8.20 14.77 -9.68
N SER A 185 -8.96 15.34 -8.73
CA SER A 185 -8.44 15.84 -7.44
C SER A 185 -8.02 14.71 -6.49
N THR A 186 -8.60 13.53 -6.62
CA THR A 186 -8.34 12.37 -5.77
C THR A 186 -8.51 11.09 -6.61
N PRO A 187 -7.60 10.83 -7.55
CA PRO A 187 -7.76 9.75 -8.53
C PRO A 187 -7.76 8.36 -7.89
N CYS A 188 -6.98 8.17 -6.84
CA CYS A 188 -7.00 6.97 -6.01
C CYS A 188 -7.41 7.32 -4.58
N LEU A 189 -8.50 6.70 -4.12
CA LEU A 189 -9.08 6.93 -2.80
C LEU A 189 -8.41 6.11 -1.71
N HIS A 190 -8.00 4.89 -2.01
CA HIS A 190 -7.65 3.86 -1.03
C HIS A 190 -6.15 3.72 -0.81
N GLN A 191 -5.34 3.72 -1.85
CA GLN A 191 -3.87 3.69 -1.78
C GLN A 191 -3.30 4.58 -2.89
N PRO A 192 -3.22 5.91 -2.66
CA PRO A 192 -2.73 6.86 -3.66
C PRO A 192 -1.24 6.73 -3.97
N VAL A 193 -0.49 6.08 -3.07
CA VAL A 193 0.88 5.62 -3.29
C VAL A 193 0.95 4.21 -2.72
N ASP A 194 1.02 3.19 -3.56
CA ASP A 194 1.18 1.84 -3.05
C ASP A 194 2.62 1.63 -2.60
N LEU A 195 2.80 1.47 -1.29
CA LEU A 195 4.11 1.35 -0.67
C LEU A 195 4.43 -0.11 -0.40
N MET A 196 5.48 -0.57 -1.03
CA MET A 196 6.17 -1.79 -0.64
C MET A 196 7.35 -1.46 0.29
N SER A 197 7.99 -2.49 0.80
CA SER A 197 9.17 -2.34 1.65
C SER A 197 10.04 -3.58 1.59
N VAL A 198 11.28 -3.43 2.03
CA VAL A 198 12.23 -4.55 2.11
C VAL A 198 12.60 -4.77 3.57
N GLN A 199 12.41 -6.00 4.04
CA GLN A 199 12.83 -6.44 5.38
C GLN A 199 13.82 -7.59 5.24
N ILE A 200 14.83 -7.56 6.11
CA ILE A 200 15.83 -8.64 6.21
C ILE A 200 15.83 -9.21 7.63
N ASN A 201 16.02 -10.52 7.74
CA ASN A 201 16.21 -11.17 9.05
C ASN A 201 17.35 -10.51 9.81
N MET A 202 17.15 -10.20 11.09
CA MET A 202 18.11 -9.47 11.90
C MET A 202 19.46 -10.22 12.05
N ASN A 203 19.44 -11.54 12.10
CA ASN A 203 20.68 -12.32 12.18
C ASN A 203 21.45 -12.31 10.85
N SER A 204 20.75 -12.34 9.71
CA SER A 204 21.36 -12.15 8.40
C SER A 204 21.93 -10.74 8.24
N TRP A 205 21.17 -9.73 8.65
CA TRP A 205 21.62 -8.34 8.66
C TRP A 205 22.93 -8.13 9.44
N LYS A 206 23.01 -8.69 10.65
CA LYS A 206 24.18 -8.57 11.51
C LYS A 206 25.45 -9.24 10.95
N LYS A 207 25.32 -10.20 10.04
CA LYS A 207 26.46 -10.84 9.37
C LYS A 207 27.04 -9.98 8.23
N ILE A 208 26.30 -9.01 7.73
CA ILE A 208 26.73 -8.15 6.64
C ILE A 208 27.70 -7.08 7.20
N PRO A 209 28.90 -6.91 6.63
CA PRO A 209 29.81 -5.83 7.02
C PRO A 209 29.19 -4.45 6.92
N LYS A 210 29.54 -3.52 7.81
CA LYS A 210 28.91 -2.21 7.92
C LYS A 210 28.83 -1.43 6.60
N HIS A 211 29.91 -1.43 5.81
CA HIS A 211 29.94 -0.75 4.51
C HIS A 211 28.97 -1.38 3.49
N LEU A 212 28.76 -2.69 3.53
CA LEU A 212 27.78 -3.38 2.68
C LEU A 212 26.34 -3.20 3.19
N GLN A 213 26.14 -3.01 4.51
CA GLN A 213 24.84 -2.59 5.05
C GLN A 213 24.42 -1.22 4.49
N GLN A 214 25.34 -0.25 4.52
CA GLN A 214 25.11 1.09 3.99
C GLN A 214 24.85 1.08 2.46
N LEU A 215 25.62 0.24 1.74
CA LEU A 215 25.40 0.03 0.31
C LEU A 215 24.02 -0.54 0.05
N LEU A 216 23.57 -1.51 0.84
CA LEU A 216 22.27 -2.15 0.66
C LEU A 216 21.11 -1.16 0.92
N GLU A 217 21.20 -0.32 1.96
CA GLU A 217 20.26 0.75 2.23
C GLU A 217 20.20 1.76 1.07
N ALA A 218 21.35 2.17 0.54
CA ALA A 218 21.43 3.08 -0.61
C ALA A 218 20.85 2.44 -1.87
N ALA A 219 21.12 1.15 -2.10
CA ALA A 219 20.59 0.41 -3.25
C ALA A 219 19.05 0.27 -3.18
N VAL A 220 18.47 0.07 -1.99
CA VAL A 220 17.02 0.04 -1.79
C VAL A 220 16.41 1.39 -2.14
N ALA A 221 17.00 2.49 -1.66
CA ALA A 221 16.53 3.85 -1.97
C ALA A 221 16.59 4.15 -3.48
N MET A 222 17.70 3.79 -4.13
CA MET A 222 17.84 3.96 -5.58
C MET A 222 16.84 3.09 -6.35
N HIS A 223 16.65 1.84 -5.91
CA HIS A 223 15.68 0.94 -6.52
C HIS A 223 14.26 1.49 -6.43
N SER A 224 13.88 2.06 -5.29
CA SER A 224 12.57 2.66 -5.07
C SER A 224 12.22 3.67 -6.17
N TRP A 225 13.09 4.65 -6.42
CA TRP A 225 12.86 5.67 -7.44
C TRP A 225 12.97 5.13 -8.88
N ASN A 226 13.88 4.22 -9.14
CA ASN A 226 14.01 3.59 -10.45
C ASN A 226 12.77 2.76 -10.80
N GLN A 227 12.25 2.00 -9.83
CA GLN A 227 11.02 1.23 -9.98
C GLN A 227 9.82 2.17 -10.22
N TYR A 228 9.63 3.16 -9.35
CA TYR A 228 8.52 4.11 -9.45
C TYR A 228 8.46 4.78 -10.82
N THR A 229 9.58 5.37 -11.27
CA THR A 229 9.61 6.08 -12.57
C THR A 229 9.42 5.14 -13.76
N ALA A 230 9.93 3.90 -13.69
CA ALA A 230 9.72 2.91 -14.73
C ALA A 230 8.25 2.46 -14.81
N ILE A 231 7.60 2.26 -13.65
CA ILE A 231 6.18 1.90 -13.56
C ILE A 231 5.32 3.06 -14.09
N GLN A 232 5.55 4.30 -13.66
CA GLN A 232 4.80 5.47 -14.15
C GLN A 232 4.84 5.57 -15.68
N LYS A 233 6.00 5.35 -16.30
CA LYS A 233 6.11 5.31 -17.76
C LYS A 233 5.30 4.17 -18.39
N ALA A 234 5.31 3.00 -17.77
CA ALA A 234 4.58 1.83 -18.26
C ALA A 234 3.06 2.00 -18.09
N ASP A 235 2.63 2.63 -17.01
CA ASP A 235 1.21 2.89 -16.71
C ASP A 235 0.53 3.77 -17.75
N LEU A 236 1.22 4.80 -18.26
CA LEU A 236 0.69 5.66 -19.32
C LEU A 236 0.22 4.84 -20.52
N LYS A 237 1.05 3.88 -20.94
CA LYS A 237 0.71 3.02 -22.07
C LYS A 237 -0.37 2.00 -21.70
N ALA A 238 -0.25 1.36 -20.54
CA ALA A 238 -1.18 0.32 -20.13
C ALA A 238 -2.59 0.87 -19.91
N PHE A 239 -2.71 2.07 -19.34
CA PHE A 239 -3.99 2.73 -19.14
C PHE A 239 -4.70 3.04 -20.49
N ASP A 240 -3.95 3.45 -21.50
CA ASP A 240 -4.46 3.65 -22.86
C ASP A 240 -4.85 2.32 -23.51
N ASP A 241 -4.02 1.29 -23.36
CA ASP A 241 -4.26 -0.05 -23.91
C ASP A 241 -5.51 -0.72 -23.29
N PHE A 242 -5.77 -0.54 -21.98
CA PHE A 242 -7.03 -0.98 -21.36
C PHE A 242 -8.26 -0.46 -22.10
N GLN A 243 -8.27 0.83 -22.42
CA GLN A 243 -9.40 1.48 -23.08
C GLN A 243 -9.48 1.11 -24.56
N LYS A 244 -8.38 1.24 -25.30
CA LYS A 244 -8.38 1.09 -26.76
C LYS A 244 -8.35 -0.35 -27.23
N LYS A 245 -7.64 -1.24 -26.53
CA LYS A 245 -7.46 -2.63 -26.99
C LYS A 245 -8.38 -3.62 -26.27
N GLN A 246 -8.67 -3.37 -24.97
CA GLN A 246 -9.49 -4.29 -24.19
C GLN A 246 -10.92 -3.78 -23.93
N GLY A 247 -11.25 -2.57 -24.41
CA GLY A 247 -12.59 -1.98 -24.30
C GLY A 247 -13.01 -1.70 -22.85
N VAL A 248 -12.04 -1.45 -21.96
CA VAL A 248 -12.31 -1.13 -20.56
C VAL A 248 -12.81 0.30 -20.45
N THR A 249 -13.90 0.48 -19.72
CA THR A 249 -14.50 1.79 -19.43
C THR A 249 -14.01 2.32 -18.09
N VAL A 250 -13.46 3.52 -18.10
CA VAL A 250 -13.07 4.23 -16.87
C VAL A 250 -14.29 4.97 -16.32
N ILE A 251 -14.67 4.66 -15.08
CA ILE A 251 -15.75 5.34 -14.34
C ILE A 251 -15.08 6.21 -13.28
N ARG A 252 -15.38 7.51 -13.31
CA ARG A 252 -14.92 8.46 -12.29
C ARG A 252 -16.04 8.82 -11.35
N LEU A 253 -15.78 8.64 -10.07
CA LEU A 253 -16.66 9.08 -8.98
C LEU A 253 -16.65 10.62 -8.91
N LYS A 254 -17.68 11.19 -8.31
CA LYS A 254 -17.78 12.63 -8.05
C LYS A 254 -17.09 12.99 -6.73
N ASP A 255 -16.69 14.26 -6.58
CA ASP A 255 -16.15 14.77 -5.30
C ASP A 255 -17.12 14.50 -4.13
N SER A 256 -18.43 14.62 -4.36
CA SER A 256 -19.45 14.32 -3.35
C SER A 256 -19.46 12.86 -2.90
N ASP A 257 -19.02 11.92 -3.73
CA ASP A 257 -18.87 10.51 -3.36
C ASP A 257 -17.62 10.31 -2.49
N ILE A 258 -16.53 11.00 -2.82
CA ILE A 258 -15.31 10.98 -2.04
C ILE A 258 -15.53 11.53 -0.63
N GLU A 259 -16.27 12.63 -0.51
CA GLU A 259 -16.62 13.21 0.80
C GLU A 259 -17.45 12.26 1.68
N LYS A 260 -18.25 11.36 1.08
CA LYS A 260 -18.97 10.33 1.84
C LYS A 260 -18.00 9.29 2.42
N PHE A 261 -17.00 8.82 1.63
CA PHE A 261 -15.96 7.92 2.11
C PHE A 261 -15.10 8.56 3.19
N LYS A 262 -14.75 9.84 3.02
CA LYS A 262 -13.90 10.59 3.95
C LYS A 262 -14.46 10.62 5.37
N LYS A 263 -15.78 10.63 5.53
CA LYS A 263 -16.43 10.62 6.85
C LYS A 263 -16.11 9.37 7.70
N PHE A 264 -15.77 8.26 7.06
CA PHE A 264 -15.43 7.03 7.78
C PHE A 264 -13.96 6.97 8.20
N ALA A 265 -13.09 7.76 7.58
CA ALA A 265 -11.65 7.65 7.75
C ALA A 265 -11.14 8.09 9.13
N PRO A 266 -11.46 9.30 9.67
CA PRO A 266 -10.88 9.76 10.93
C PRO A 266 -11.14 8.85 12.14
N PRO A 267 -12.36 8.32 12.37
CA PRO A 267 -12.58 7.41 13.49
C PRO A 267 -11.78 6.11 13.33
N LEU A 268 -11.61 5.62 12.10
CA LEU A 268 -10.84 4.40 11.84
C LEU A 268 -9.34 4.64 11.94
N TRP A 269 -8.83 5.82 11.52
CA TRP A 269 -7.43 6.19 11.76
C TRP A 269 -7.08 6.10 13.25
N VAL A 270 -7.91 6.72 14.09
CA VAL A 270 -7.67 6.71 15.54
C VAL A 270 -7.84 5.32 16.15
N THR A 271 -8.81 4.54 15.68
CA THR A 271 -9.01 3.17 16.13
C THR A 271 -7.77 2.31 15.83
N TRP A 272 -7.20 2.42 14.63
CA TRP A 272 -5.99 1.71 14.26
C TRP A 272 -4.75 2.24 14.97
N ALA A 273 -4.63 3.55 15.14
CA ALA A 273 -3.54 4.18 15.88
C ALA A 273 -3.46 3.70 17.33
N LYS A 274 -4.60 3.52 17.97
CA LYS A 274 -4.67 3.06 19.37
C LYS A 274 -4.42 1.57 19.59
N LYS A 275 -4.18 0.78 18.54
CA LYS A 275 -3.90 -0.66 18.68
C LYS A 275 -2.58 -0.97 19.36
N ASN A 276 -1.55 -0.15 19.18
CA ASN A 276 -0.30 -0.23 19.95
C ASN A 276 0.43 1.13 19.99
N PRO A 277 1.44 1.30 20.87
CA PRO A 277 2.17 2.56 20.99
C PRO A 277 2.90 3.00 19.73
N LEU A 278 3.45 2.07 18.93
CA LEU A 278 4.15 2.40 17.68
C LEU A 278 3.18 2.85 16.58
N ALA A 279 2.01 2.23 16.46
CA ALA A 279 0.96 2.68 15.56
C ALA A 279 0.51 4.10 15.91
N LEU A 280 0.36 4.39 17.20
CA LEU A 280 0.01 5.73 17.67
C LEU A 280 1.11 6.75 17.39
N LYS A 281 2.37 6.38 17.61
CA LYS A 281 3.54 7.22 17.30
C LYS A 281 3.60 7.55 15.80
N ALA A 282 3.44 6.55 14.95
CA ALA A 282 3.43 6.71 13.49
C ALA A 282 2.30 7.64 13.03
N PHE A 283 1.07 7.37 13.48
CA PHE A 283 -0.08 8.19 13.12
C PHE A 283 0.06 9.64 13.60
N LYS A 284 0.50 9.88 14.82
CA LYS A 284 0.73 11.26 15.34
C LYS A 284 1.75 12.02 14.49
N SER A 285 2.86 11.38 14.14
CA SER A 285 3.88 12.00 13.27
C SER A 285 3.30 12.33 11.89
N GLN A 286 2.55 11.41 11.28
CA GLN A 286 1.89 11.67 9.99
C GLN A 286 0.80 12.72 10.09
N TRP A 287 0.03 12.74 11.17
CA TRP A 287 -1.02 13.74 11.39
C TRP A 287 -0.45 15.16 11.47
N GLU A 288 0.64 15.34 12.23
CA GLU A 288 1.35 16.64 12.27
C GLU A 288 1.83 17.05 10.88
N PHE A 289 2.36 16.12 10.11
CA PHE A 289 2.81 16.39 8.75
C PHE A 289 1.64 16.70 7.81
N LEU A 290 0.53 15.97 7.87
CA LEU A 290 -0.66 16.21 7.05
C LEU A 290 -1.27 17.60 7.27
N LYS A 291 -1.20 18.14 8.49
CA LYS A 291 -1.66 19.51 8.78
C LYS A 291 -0.79 20.58 8.10
N THR A 292 0.43 20.27 7.74
CA THR A 292 1.41 21.22 7.21
C THR A 292 1.67 21.04 5.71
N VAL A 293 1.80 19.81 5.25
CA VAL A 293 2.20 19.49 3.86
C VAL A 293 1.15 19.89 2.83
N LYS A 294 -0.12 19.87 3.24
CA LYS A 294 -1.25 20.37 2.47
C LYS A 294 -1.85 21.55 3.22
N VAL A 295 -1.33 22.73 3.01
CA VAL A 295 -1.70 23.94 3.75
C VAL A 295 -3.22 24.08 3.89
N GLY A 296 -3.74 23.91 5.11
CA GLY A 296 -5.17 23.96 5.41
C GLY A 296 -6.01 22.78 4.92
N TYR A 297 -5.39 21.71 4.40
CA TYR A 297 -6.13 20.51 3.93
C TYR A 297 -6.70 19.70 5.09
N TYR A 298 -5.97 19.62 6.20
CA TYR A 298 -6.43 19.06 7.47
C TYR A 298 -6.16 20.02 8.63
N THR A 299 -7.09 20.04 9.57
CA THR A 299 -7.00 20.77 10.83
C THR A 299 -7.42 19.86 11.98
N GLU A 300 -7.22 20.28 13.22
CA GLU A 300 -7.74 19.54 14.38
C GLU A 300 -9.29 19.37 14.34
N ALA A 301 -9.99 20.21 13.58
CA ALA A 301 -11.44 20.11 13.42
C ALA A 301 -11.88 18.94 12.51
N ASP A 302 -10.97 18.42 11.69
CA ASP A 302 -11.25 17.29 10.79
C ASP A 302 -11.16 15.93 11.52
N LEU A 303 -10.60 15.91 12.72
CA LEU A 303 -10.49 14.69 13.53
C LEU A 303 -11.78 14.47 14.33
N VAL A 304 -12.83 14.08 13.62
CA VAL A 304 -14.17 13.89 14.17
C VAL A 304 -14.74 12.51 13.82
N ASP A 305 -15.68 12.03 14.63
CA ASP A 305 -16.47 10.83 14.32
C ASP A 305 -17.54 11.10 13.25
N ALA A 306 -18.25 10.06 12.84
CA ALA A 306 -19.31 10.16 11.82
C ALA A 306 -20.49 11.08 12.23
N LYS A 307 -20.59 11.43 13.52
CA LYS A 307 -21.59 12.37 14.08
C LYS A 307 -21.03 13.77 14.26
N GLY A 308 -19.80 14.04 13.87
CA GLY A 308 -19.11 15.32 14.01
C GLY A 308 -18.52 15.58 15.41
N LYS A 309 -18.48 14.59 16.29
CA LYS A 309 -17.88 14.72 17.62
C LYS A 309 -16.36 14.60 17.53
N LYS A 310 -15.64 15.55 18.15
CA LYS A 310 -14.16 15.56 18.19
C LYS A 310 -13.61 14.26 18.79
N ILE A 311 -12.63 13.69 18.10
CA ILE A 311 -11.85 12.53 18.57
C ILE A 311 -10.51 13.04 19.13
N THR A 312 -10.09 12.50 20.30
CA THR A 312 -8.80 12.84 20.91
C THR A 312 -7.80 11.71 20.67
N LEU A 313 -6.59 12.08 20.25
CA LEU A 313 -5.44 11.19 20.04
C LEU A 313 -4.78 10.73 21.33
#